data_d006f7cdf29e5b2820417e096e80d72c
#
_entry.id   d006f7cdf29e5b2820417e096e80d72c
#
_cell.length_a   1.000
_cell.length_b   1.000
_cell.length_c   1.000
_cell.angle_alpha   90.00
_cell.angle_beta   90.00
_cell.angle_gamma   90.00
#
_symmetry.space_group_name_H-M   'P 1'
#
loop_
_entity.id
_entity.type
_entity.pdbx_description
1 polymer ?
#
loop_
_entity_poly.entity_id
_entity_poly.type
_entity_poly.pdbx_seq_one_letter_code
_entity_poly.pdbx_strand_id
1 'polypeptide(L)'
;MAPFLCTGVVASALLLSTAALAHEPHGRATYLGNEGVLVTRGDTKVLFDAFYSNSYEGYYLLVPETISAAMLAGEPPYDGIDAIFVSHVHGDHFTAEPAIEYLRAHPEVPLYGSPQTREAIVEVIGAEDPLLQRVVTVALSPADAPQHLELDGLVIEVVAIPHAGNRPEIQNLSWRVTLDEHTTVTHFGDAATEAEHFERHAEHFAARRSQAAFPPHWFFESEEGRAIMQQHFNADQIIGVHVPAAAAGQGDAVRERLGGDLFTDPGESRELE
;
A
#
# COMPACT_ATOMS: atom_id res chain seq x y z
N MET A 1 50.07 9.42 65.46
CA MET A 1 49.56 8.32 64.61
C MET A 1 48.13 8.66 64.23
N ALA A 2 47.92 9.07 62.99
CA ALA A 2 46.61 9.36 62.44
C ALA A 2 46.35 8.35 61.31
N PRO A 3 45.12 7.76 61.20
CA PRO A 3 44.82 6.82 60.10
C PRO A 3 44.28 7.60 58.86
N PHE A 4 44.84 7.26 57.74
CA PHE A 4 44.38 7.69 56.40
C PHE A 4 43.09 6.91 56.06
N LEU A 5 42.00 7.64 55.81
CA LEU A 5 40.82 7.09 55.14
C LEU A 5 41.00 7.17 53.61
N CYS A 6 41.06 6.00 52.95
CA CYS A 6 40.94 5.91 51.50
C CYS A 6 39.43 5.89 51.12
N THR A 7 38.97 6.96 50.45
CA THR A 7 37.64 7.01 49.82
C THR A 7 37.77 6.41 48.42
N GLY A 8 37.19 5.22 48.22
CA GLY A 8 37.06 4.59 46.90
C GLY A 8 35.90 5.21 46.14
N VAL A 9 36.19 5.77 44.98
CA VAL A 9 35.16 6.22 44.01
C VAL A 9 34.75 5.04 43.14
N VAL A 10 33.55 4.59 43.30
CA VAL A 10 32.95 3.57 42.40
C VAL A 10 32.36 4.32 41.20
N ALA A 11 33.01 4.21 40.07
CA ALA A 11 32.48 4.70 38.79
C ALA A 11 31.49 3.66 38.24
N SER A 12 30.19 3.95 38.31
CA SER A 12 29.15 3.16 37.62
C SER A 12 29.16 3.51 36.13
N ALA A 13 29.64 2.58 35.30
CA ALA A 13 29.49 2.69 33.86
C ALA A 13 28.07 2.33 33.46
N LEU A 14 27.28 3.31 33.01
CA LEU A 14 26.00 3.06 32.30
C LEU A 14 26.33 2.47 30.93
N LEU A 15 26.04 1.20 30.76
CA LEU A 15 26.00 0.55 29.45
C LEU A 15 24.67 0.99 28.78
N LEU A 16 24.75 1.99 27.91
CA LEU A 16 23.69 2.29 26.94
C LEU A 16 23.68 1.15 25.90
N SER A 17 22.73 0.23 26.08
CA SER A 17 22.41 -0.77 25.06
C SER A 17 21.73 -0.05 23.90
N THR A 18 22.45 0.28 22.85
CA THR A 18 21.86 0.63 21.56
C THR A 18 21.29 -0.66 21.00
N ALA A 19 19.97 -0.83 21.08
CA ALA A 19 19.28 -1.80 20.26
C ALA A 19 19.58 -1.40 18.80
N ALA A 20 20.47 -2.14 18.15
CA ALA A 20 20.57 -2.09 16.70
C ALA A 20 19.21 -2.57 16.19
N LEU A 21 18.42 -1.70 15.56
CA LEU A 21 17.29 -2.09 14.76
C LEU A 21 17.85 -3.09 13.73
N ALA A 22 17.46 -4.35 13.86
CA ALA A 22 17.79 -5.35 12.87
C ALA A 22 17.15 -4.88 11.56
N HIS A 23 17.98 -4.54 10.59
CA HIS A 23 17.53 -4.24 9.23
C HIS A 23 16.86 -5.51 8.73
N GLU A 24 15.57 -5.46 8.44
CA GLU A 24 14.84 -6.60 7.87
C GLU A 24 15.47 -6.91 6.52
N PRO A 25 16.05 -8.09 6.32
CA PRO A 25 16.78 -8.43 5.09
C PRO A 25 15.85 -8.57 3.88
N HIS A 26 14.54 -8.74 4.12
CA HIS A 26 13.49 -8.91 3.12
C HIS A 26 12.47 -7.77 3.21
N GLY A 27 11.82 -7.46 2.09
CA GLY A 27 10.64 -6.61 2.10
C GLY A 27 9.49 -7.31 2.84
N ARG A 28 8.51 -6.55 3.27
CA ARG A 28 7.31 -7.08 3.92
C ARG A 28 6.08 -6.35 3.41
N ALA A 29 5.03 -7.10 3.06
CA ALA A 29 3.70 -6.58 2.83
C ALA A 29 2.81 -6.93 4.02
N THR A 30 2.10 -5.94 4.57
CA THR A 30 1.17 -6.10 5.70
C THR A 30 -0.21 -5.61 5.28
N TYR A 31 -1.22 -6.46 5.45
CA TYR A 31 -2.61 -6.17 5.12
C TYR A 31 -3.24 -5.28 6.19
N LEU A 32 -3.92 -4.23 5.76
CA LEU A 32 -4.60 -3.28 6.65
C LEU A 32 -6.11 -3.46 6.65
N GLY A 33 -6.69 -3.95 5.55
CA GLY A 33 -8.12 -4.15 5.31
C GLY A 33 -8.46 -3.82 3.86
N ASN A 34 -9.49 -4.41 3.29
CA ASN A 34 -9.93 -4.30 1.90
C ASN A 34 -8.79 -4.37 0.88
N GLU A 35 -8.34 -3.25 0.32
CA GLU A 35 -7.12 -3.15 -0.50
C GLU A 35 -5.99 -2.39 0.19
N GLY A 36 -6.15 -2.04 1.46
CA GLY A 36 -5.12 -1.37 2.24
C GLY A 36 -3.91 -2.28 2.48
N VAL A 37 -2.75 -1.87 1.98
CA VAL A 37 -1.48 -2.59 2.17
C VAL A 37 -0.37 -1.62 2.57
N LEU A 38 0.35 -1.96 3.65
CA LEU A 38 1.64 -1.37 3.98
C LEU A 38 2.75 -2.23 3.41
N VAL A 39 3.65 -1.64 2.63
CA VAL A 39 4.87 -2.30 2.16
C VAL A 39 6.08 -1.63 2.79
N THR A 40 6.96 -2.44 3.36
CA THR A 40 8.19 -1.97 4.02
C THR A 40 9.42 -2.66 3.46
N ARG A 41 10.53 -1.91 3.36
CA ARG A 41 11.86 -2.43 3.03
C ARG A 41 12.93 -1.59 3.74
N GLY A 42 13.52 -2.14 4.78
CA GLY A 42 14.39 -1.35 5.65
C GLY A 42 13.63 -0.18 6.26
N ASP A 43 14.13 1.04 6.04
CA ASP A 43 13.48 2.27 6.51
C ASP A 43 12.45 2.82 5.50
N THR A 44 12.40 2.27 4.27
CA THR A 44 11.47 2.71 3.23
C THR A 44 10.09 2.07 3.41
N LYS A 45 9.04 2.88 3.42
CA LYS A 45 7.66 2.44 3.68
C LYS A 45 6.65 3.16 2.79
N VAL A 46 5.75 2.41 2.19
CA VAL A 46 4.68 2.96 1.35
C VAL A 46 3.33 2.36 1.72
N LEU A 47 2.28 3.16 1.58
CA LEU A 47 0.89 2.78 1.82
C LEU A 47 0.11 2.77 0.51
N PHE A 48 -0.68 1.72 0.30
CA PHE A 48 -1.67 1.64 -0.77
C PHE A 48 -3.07 1.60 -0.15
N ASP A 49 -4.00 2.38 -0.68
CA ASP A 49 -5.44 2.42 -0.34
C ASP A 49 -5.75 2.28 1.17
N ALA A 50 -5.02 3.03 2.01
CA ALA A 50 -5.05 2.86 3.47
C ALA A 50 -6.02 3.81 4.20
N PHE A 51 -6.61 4.80 3.50
CA PHE A 51 -7.42 5.87 4.10
C PHE A 51 -8.83 5.89 3.52
N TYR A 52 -9.71 5.08 4.07
CA TYR A 52 -11.11 4.98 3.67
C TYR A 52 -12.03 4.73 4.87
N SER A 53 -13.32 5.00 4.71
CA SER A 53 -14.28 4.91 5.80
C SER A 53 -15.62 4.23 5.43
N ASN A 54 -15.82 3.86 4.17
CA ASN A 54 -17.03 3.19 3.73
C ASN A 54 -16.81 1.69 3.58
N SER A 55 -17.52 0.89 4.36
CA SER A 55 -17.50 -0.57 4.28
C SER A 55 -18.62 -1.14 3.40
N TYR A 56 -19.44 -0.30 2.77
CA TYR A 56 -20.67 -0.71 2.08
C TYR A 56 -21.52 -1.65 2.96
N GLU A 57 -22.00 -1.08 4.08
CA GLU A 57 -22.82 -1.79 5.07
C GLU A 57 -22.14 -3.04 5.69
N GLY A 58 -20.80 -3.02 5.79
CA GLY A 58 -20.02 -4.10 6.37
C GLY A 58 -19.69 -5.22 5.37
N TYR A 59 -19.87 -4.97 4.06
CA TYR A 59 -19.46 -5.93 3.04
C TYR A 59 -17.94 -6.05 2.93
N TYR A 60 -17.22 -4.94 3.09
CA TYR A 60 -15.76 -4.90 3.11
C TYR A 60 -15.20 -4.57 4.50
N LEU A 61 -14.01 -5.05 4.79
CA LEU A 61 -13.28 -4.73 6.02
C LEU A 61 -12.80 -3.28 5.98
N LEU A 62 -13.05 -2.55 7.05
CA LEU A 62 -12.36 -1.29 7.32
C LEU A 62 -10.98 -1.58 7.94
N VAL A 63 -10.08 -0.61 7.81
CA VAL A 63 -8.83 -0.62 8.60
C VAL A 63 -9.22 -0.56 10.08
N PRO A 64 -8.78 -1.51 10.93
CA PRO A 64 -9.10 -1.50 12.35
C PRO A 64 -8.68 -0.19 13.03
N GLU A 65 -9.50 0.32 13.95
CA GLU A 65 -9.25 1.58 14.67
C GLU A 65 -7.86 1.60 15.34
N THR A 66 -7.40 0.46 15.86
CA THR A 66 -6.07 0.34 16.47
C THR A 66 -4.94 0.56 15.46
N ILE A 67 -5.11 0.12 14.21
CA ILE A 67 -4.15 0.33 13.13
C ILE A 67 -4.23 1.79 12.65
N SER A 68 -5.44 2.32 12.42
CA SER A 68 -5.63 3.71 11.97
C SER A 68 -5.06 4.70 12.98
N ALA A 69 -5.29 4.47 14.28
CA ALA A 69 -4.73 5.30 15.35
C ALA A 69 -3.20 5.24 15.41
N ALA A 70 -2.62 4.04 15.26
CA ALA A 70 -1.16 3.86 15.23
C ALA A 70 -0.54 4.53 13.99
N MET A 71 -1.17 4.43 12.82
CA MET A 71 -0.75 5.15 11.60
C MET A 71 -0.77 6.66 11.83
N LEU A 72 -1.87 7.20 12.36
CA LEU A 72 -2.00 8.64 12.62
C LEU A 72 -0.97 9.14 13.64
N ALA A 73 -0.67 8.34 14.65
CA ALA A 73 0.34 8.64 15.67
C ALA A 73 1.78 8.46 15.17
N GLY A 74 2.00 7.85 14.01
CA GLY A 74 3.33 7.49 13.51
C GLY A 74 4.03 6.47 14.41
N GLU A 75 3.27 5.51 14.96
CA GLU A 75 3.83 4.43 15.79
C GLU A 75 4.34 3.27 14.92
N PRO A 76 5.48 2.64 15.26
CA PRO A 76 5.95 1.48 14.52
C PRO A 76 4.88 0.36 14.41
N PRO A 77 4.74 -0.30 13.25
CA PRO A 77 5.56 -0.19 12.04
C PRO A 77 5.14 0.93 11.07
N TYR A 78 4.17 1.79 11.44
CA TYR A 78 3.56 2.82 10.61
C TYR A 78 4.26 4.18 10.67
N ASP A 79 5.37 4.27 11.38
CA ASP A 79 6.25 5.45 11.41
C ASP A 79 7.03 5.60 10.09
N GLY A 80 7.40 6.82 9.73
CA GLY A 80 8.29 7.08 8.60
C GLY A 80 7.75 6.59 7.24
N ILE A 81 6.47 6.83 6.96
CA ILE A 81 5.89 6.55 5.63
C ILE A 81 6.45 7.55 4.62
N ASP A 82 6.99 7.05 3.49
CA ASP A 82 7.57 7.86 2.43
C ASP A 82 6.53 8.33 1.42
N ALA A 83 5.51 7.51 1.12
CA ALA A 83 4.48 7.85 0.14
C ALA A 83 3.16 7.08 0.38
N ILE A 84 2.06 7.70 -0.07
CA ILE A 84 0.72 7.11 -0.10
C ILE A 84 0.27 7.03 -1.56
N PHE A 85 -0.26 5.87 -1.96
CA PHE A 85 -0.81 5.62 -3.28
C PHE A 85 -2.30 5.30 -3.18
N VAL A 86 -3.11 6.00 -3.95
CA VAL A 86 -4.56 5.79 -4.06
C VAL A 86 -4.87 5.28 -5.45
N SER A 87 -5.50 4.10 -5.53
CA SER A 87 -5.89 3.51 -6.80
C SER A 87 -7.06 4.26 -7.44
N HIS A 88 -8.12 4.53 -6.69
CA HIS A 88 -9.32 5.25 -7.15
C HIS A 88 -10.16 5.82 -5.99
N VAL A 89 -11.27 6.50 -6.31
CA VAL A 89 -12.03 7.31 -5.33
C VAL A 89 -13.21 6.61 -4.67
N HIS A 90 -13.45 5.31 -4.88
CA HIS A 90 -14.51 4.64 -4.16
C HIS A 90 -14.27 4.67 -2.65
N GLY A 91 -15.34 4.77 -1.88
CA GLY A 91 -15.28 5.02 -0.44
C GLY A 91 -14.69 3.88 0.39
N ASP A 92 -14.46 2.71 -0.19
CA ASP A 92 -13.75 1.56 0.38
C ASP A 92 -12.26 1.48 -0.02
N HIS A 93 -11.77 2.47 -0.80
CA HIS A 93 -10.35 2.67 -1.14
C HIS A 93 -9.85 4.02 -0.68
N PHE A 94 -10.71 5.05 -0.77
CA PHE A 94 -10.33 6.41 -0.44
C PHE A 94 -11.48 7.21 0.17
N THR A 95 -11.19 7.91 1.26
CA THR A 95 -12.02 8.96 1.85
C THR A 95 -11.12 10.14 2.17
N ALA A 96 -11.53 11.35 1.79
CA ALA A 96 -10.68 12.52 1.89
C ALA A 96 -10.34 12.92 3.34
N GLU A 97 -11.30 12.84 4.27
CA GLU A 97 -11.13 13.30 5.65
C GLU A 97 -10.02 12.56 6.40
N PRO A 98 -9.96 11.21 6.47
CA PRO A 98 -8.88 10.51 7.14
C PRO A 98 -7.53 10.71 6.42
N ALA A 99 -7.50 10.83 5.09
CA ALA A 99 -6.28 11.13 4.36
C ALA A 99 -5.75 12.53 4.67
N ILE A 100 -6.63 13.54 4.74
CA ILE A 100 -6.28 14.92 5.12
C ILE A 100 -5.75 14.96 6.55
N GLU A 101 -6.41 14.28 7.50
CA GLU A 101 -5.97 14.21 8.88
C GLU A 101 -4.55 13.65 8.99
N TYR A 102 -4.29 12.52 8.30
CA TYR A 102 -2.97 11.91 8.24
C TYR A 102 -1.93 12.85 7.62
N LEU A 103 -2.21 13.42 6.45
CA LEU A 103 -1.30 14.33 5.76
C LEU A 103 -1.00 15.61 6.56
N ARG A 104 -1.90 16.06 7.43
CA ARG A 104 -1.64 17.19 8.34
C ARG A 104 -0.74 16.82 9.51
N ALA A 105 -0.88 15.58 10.02
CA ALA A 105 -0.03 15.04 11.07
C ALA A 105 1.40 14.73 10.55
N HIS A 106 1.53 14.37 9.26
CA HIS A 106 2.79 13.96 8.60
C HIS A 106 3.07 14.88 7.39
N PRO A 107 3.60 16.09 7.61
CA PRO A 107 3.71 17.12 6.56
C PRO A 107 4.72 16.81 5.46
N GLU A 108 5.61 15.85 5.64
CA GLU A 108 6.60 15.39 4.64
C GLU A 108 6.03 14.37 3.65
N VAL A 109 4.93 13.69 3.98
CA VAL A 109 4.40 12.58 3.19
C VAL A 109 3.60 13.09 2.00
N PRO A 110 3.93 12.72 0.74
CA PRO A 110 3.11 12.97 -0.43
C PRO A 110 2.04 11.88 -0.61
N LEU A 111 0.94 12.28 -1.27
CA LEU A 111 -0.12 11.38 -1.72
C LEU A 111 -0.20 11.41 -3.24
N TYR A 112 -0.16 10.23 -3.85
CA TYR A 112 -0.31 10.02 -5.29
C TYR A 112 -1.71 9.47 -5.58
N GLY A 113 -2.40 10.05 -6.54
CA GLY A 113 -3.73 9.60 -6.91
C GLY A 113 -4.23 10.22 -8.22
N SER A 114 -5.45 9.88 -8.61
CA SER A 114 -6.09 10.41 -9.81
C SER A 114 -6.54 11.87 -9.63
N PRO A 115 -6.92 12.58 -10.73
CA PRO A 115 -7.65 13.84 -10.63
C PRO A 115 -8.87 13.78 -9.73
N GLN A 116 -9.63 12.66 -9.73
CA GLN A 116 -10.80 12.46 -8.88
C GLN A 116 -10.41 12.41 -7.39
N THR A 117 -9.28 11.77 -7.04
CA THR A 117 -8.74 11.76 -5.68
C THR A 117 -8.42 13.17 -5.20
N ARG A 118 -7.76 13.97 -6.06
CA ARG A 118 -7.47 15.37 -5.74
C ARG A 118 -8.74 16.21 -5.59
N GLU A 119 -9.72 16.02 -6.47
CA GLU A 119 -11.00 16.74 -6.41
C GLU A 119 -11.73 16.47 -5.10
N ALA A 120 -11.80 15.21 -4.66
CA ALA A 120 -12.40 14.85 -3.37
C ALA A 120 -11.68 15.54 -2.18
N ILE A 121 -10.36 15.68 -2.21
CA ILE A 121 -9.63 16.44 -1.19
C ILE A 121 -9.98 17.94 -1.28
N VAL A 122 -10.01 18.51 -2.48
CA VAL A 122 -10.34 19.93 -2.71
C VAL A 122 -11.75 20.26 -2.21
N GLU A 123 -12.72 19.37 -2.38
CA GLU A 123 -14.09 19.55 -1.87
C GLU A 123 -14.14 19.74 -0.34
N VAL A 124 -13.22 19.10 0.40
CA VAL A 124 -13.16 19.20 1.86
C VAL A 124 -12.37 20.43 2.33
N ILE A 125 -11.20 20.71 1.74
CA ILE A 125 -10.29 21.75 2.28
C ILE A 125 -10.20 23.01 1.43
N GLY A 126 -10.81 23.01 0.23
CA GLY A 126 -10.72 24.13 -0.72
C GLY A 126 -9.45 24.11 -1.56
N ALA A 127 -9.53 24.78 -2.73
CA ALA A 127 -8.48 24.73 -3.76
C ALA A 127 -7.17 25.46 -3.38
N GLU A 128 -7.20 26.33 -2.38
CA GLU A 128 -6.05 27.16 -1.96
C GLU A 128 -5.29 26.56 -0.76
N ASP A 129 -5.72 25.40 -0.25
CA ASP A 129 -5.05 24.79 0.91
C ASP A 129 -3.64 24.32 0.52
N PRO A 130 -2.59 24.71 1.29
CA PRO A 130 -1.20 24.35 0.99
C PRO A 130 -0.93 22.84 1.01
N LEU A 131 -1.77 22.03 1.67
CA LEU A 131 -1.68 20.56 1.65
C LEU A 131 -1.70 20.02 0.23
N LEU A 132 -2.42 20.68 -0.68
CA LEU A 132 -2.53 20.26 -2.08
C LEU A 132 -1.21 20.27 -2.87
N GLN A 133 -0.17 20.93 -2.35
CA GLN A 133 1.18 20.88 -2.95
C GLN A 133 1.82 19.48 -2.84
N ARG A 134 1.32 18.65 -1.92
CA ARG A 134 1.78 17.27 -1.69
C ARG A 134 0.85 16.22 -2.29
N VAL A 135 -0.24 16.64 -2.93
CA VAL A 135 -1.15 15.76 -3.67
C VAL A 135 -0.70 15.72 -5.13
N VAL A 136 0.04 14.69 -5.46
CA VAL A 136 0.58 14.45 -6.80
C VAL A 136 -0.50 13.79 -7.66
N THR A 137 -0.96 14.51 -8.69
CA THR A 137 -2.05 14.05 -9.53
C THR A 137 -1.53 13.33 -10.77
N VAL A 138 -1.99 12.11 -10.99
CA VAL A 138 -1.70 11.31 -12.18
C VAL A 138 -2.96 11.19 -13.02
N ALA A 139 -2.96 11.87 -14.16
CA ALA A 139 -4.08 11.88 -15.10
C ALA A 139 -3.77 10.92 -16.26
N LEU A 140 -4.24 9.68 -16.13
CA LEU A 140 -4.10 8.65 -17.15
C LEU A 140 -5.46 8.10 -17.56
N SER A 141 -5.61 7.82 -18.84
CA SER A 141 -6.67 6.98 -19.39
C SER A 141 -6.11 5.58 -19.73
N PRO A 142 -6.96 4.55 -19.88
CA PRO A 142 -6.50 3.20 -20.25
C PRO A 142 -5.75 3.10 -21.59
N ALA A 143 -5.84 4.14 -22.42
CA ALA A 143 -5.15 4.19 -23.72
C ALA A 143 -3.75 4.83 -23.64
N ASP A 144 -3.44 5.50 -22.52
CA ASP A 144 -2.19 6.23 -22.38
C ASP A 144 -1.01 5.27 -22.10
N ALA A 145 0.19 5.72 -22.47
CA ALA A 145 1.42 5.03 -22.12
C ALA A 145 1.66 5.07 -20.59
N PRO A 146 2.39 4.10 -20.03
CA PRO A 146 2.78 4.14 -18.62
C PRO A 146 3.48 5.45 -18.26
N GLN A 147 3.15 6.02 -17.10
CA GLN A 147 3.85 7.19 -16.56
C GLN A 147 4.90 6.74 -15.54
N HIS A 148 6.04 7.43 -15.53
CA HIS A 148 7.14 7.21 -14.60
C HIS A 148 7.35 8.45 -13.74
N LEU A 149 7.48 8.26 -12.45
CA LEU A 149 7.74 9.29 -11.45
C LEU A 149 8.85 8.81 -10.54
N GLU A 150 9.55 9.75 -9.91
CA GLU A 150 10.60 9.46 -8.94
C GLU A 150 10.35 10.28 -7.67
N LEU A 151 10.61 9.66 -6.51
CA LEU A 151 10.60 10.31 -5.22
C LEU A 151 11.74 9.69 -4.38
N ASP A 152 12.70 10.48 -3.97
CA ASP A 152 13.82 10.16 -3.06
C ASP A 152 14.09 8.65 -2.82
N GLY A 153 14.56 7.96 -3.87
CA GLY A 153 14.87 6.52 -3.82
C GLY A 153 13.72 5.60 -4.27
N LEU A 154 12.49 6.08 -4.38
CA LEU A 154 11.37 5.32 -4.95
C LEU A 154 11.32 5.51 -6.47
N VAL A 155 11.13 4.41 -7.21
CA VAL A 155 10.73 4.46 -8.62
C VAL A 155 9.26 4.09 -8.71
N ILE A 156 8.45 5.01 -9.23
CA ILE A 156 7.00 4.87 -9.30
C ILE A 156 6.62 4.77 -10.77
N GLU A 157 5.95 3.70 -11.12
CA GLU A 157 5.43 3.45 -12.45
C GLU A 157 3.92 3.21 -12.34
N VAL A 158 3.15 3.78 -13.24
CA VAL A 158 1.70 3.71 -13.16
C VAL A 158 1.06 3.55 -14.52
N VAL A 159 0.04 2.71 -14.59
CA VAL A 159 -0.86 2.53 -15.74
C VAL A 159 -2.30 2.66 -15.29
N ALA A 160 -3.18 3.08 -16.18
CA ALA A 160 -4.62 3.04 -15.93
C ALA A 160 -5.19 1.71 -16.48
N ILE A 161 -5.70 0.87 -15.59
CA ILE A 161 -6.48 -0.32 -15.95
C ILE A 161 -7.95 0.02 -15.63
N PRO A 162 -8.90 -0.20 -16.57
CA PRO A 162 -10.31 0.06 -16.31
C PRO A 162 -10.80 -0.59 -15.02
N HIS A 163 -11.70 0.11 -14.34
CA HIS A 163 -12.34 -0.39 -13.13
C HIS A 163 -13.29 -1.54 -13.44
N ALA A 164 -13.28 -2.59 -12.65
CA ALA A 164 -14.21 -3.72 -12.76
C ALA A 164 -15.67 -3.27 -12.67
N GLY A 165 -16.60 -4.07 -13.22
CA GLY A 165 -18.03 -3.80 -13.14
C GLY A 165 -18.52 -2.72 -14.13
N ASN A 166 -17.79 -2.47 -15.23
CA ASN A 166 -18.15 -1.52 -16.29
C ASN A 166 -18.45 -0.10 -15.77
N ARG A 167 -17.47 0.49 -15.09
CA ARG A 167 -17.51 1.85 -14.50
C ARG A 167 -16.48 2.76 -15.18
N PRO A 168 -16.72 3.16 -16.44
CA PRO A 168 -15.76 3.93 -17.23
C PRO A 168 -15.50 5.34 -16.67
N GLU A 169 -16.36 5.85 -15.80
CA GLU A 169 -16.22 7.12 -15.11
C GLU A 169 -15.20 7.09 -13.98
N ILE A 170 -14.81 5.90 -13.49
CA ILE A 170 -13.86 5.74 -12.38
C ILE A 170 -12.45 5.57 -12.93
N GLN A 171 -11.56 6.46 -12.51
CA GLN A 171 -10.14 6.41 -12.86
C GLN A 171 -9.42 5.46 -11.90
N ASN A 172 -9.21 4.22 -12.32
CA ASN A 172 -8.43 3.25 -11.56
C ASN A 172 -6.98 3.23 -12.04
N LEU A 173 -6.06 3.45 -11.11
CA LEU A 173 -4.61 3.48 -11.33
C LEU A 173 -3.97 2.24 -10.72
N SER A 174 -3.24 1.51 -11.54
CA SER A 174 -2.42 0.38 -11.09
C SER A 174 -0.99 0.87 -10.88
N TRP A 175 -0.50 0.77 -9.66
CA TRP A 175 0.78 1.29 -9.20
C TRP A 175 1.83 0.18 -9.15
N ARG A 176 2.99 0.39 -9.77
CA ARG A 176 4.19 -0.41 -9.56
C ARG A 176 5.23 0.46 -8.87
N VAL A 177 5.61 0.08 -7.66
CA VAL A 177 6.53 0.86 -6.82
C VAL A 177 7.75 0.02 -6.48
N THR A 178 8.93 0.55 -6.82
CA THR A 178 10.22 -0.04 -6.46
C THR A 178 10.79 0.72 -5.27
N LEU A 179 10.96 0.02 -4.15
CA LEU A 179 11.44 0.59 -2.90
C LEU A 179 12.98 0.59 -2.86
N ASP A 180 13.60 -0.46 -3.42
CA ASP A 180 15.06 -0.58 -3.57
C ASP A 180 15.39 -1.52 -4.76
N GLU A 181 16.66 -1.89 -4.92
CA GLU A 181 17.09 -2.80 -6.00
C GLU A 181 16.51 -4.22 -5.89
N HIS A 182 15.92 -4.60 -4.74
CA HIS A 182 15.41 -5.94 -4.45
C HIS A 182 13.90 -6.00 -4.23
N THR A 183 13.23 -4.87 -4.04
CA THR A 183 11.81 -4.84 -3.65
C THR A 183 11.00 -3.96 -4.58
N THR A 184 10.24 -4.58 -5.44
CA THR A 184 9.23 -3.95 -6.29
C THR A 184 7.87 -4.61 -6.01
N VAL A 185 6.82 -3.82 -5.91
CA VAL A 185 5.45 -4.33 -5.75
C VAL A 185 4.52 -3.70 -6.77
N THR A 186 3.44 -4.42 -7.11
CA THR A 186 2.38 -3.90 -7.98
C THR A 186 1.03 -4.02 -7.29
N HIS A 187 0.32 -2.91 -7.16
CA HIS A 187 -1.04 -2.82 -6.62
C HIS A 187 -2.00 -2.46 -7.75
N PHE A 188 -3.06 -3.23 -7.94
CA PHE A 188 -3.92 -3.10 -9.13
C PHE A 188 -5.17 -2.25 -8.90
N GLY A 189 -5.53 -1.97 -7.64
CA GLY A 189 -6.85 -1.41 -7.31
C GLY A 189 -7.95 -2.33 -7.84
N ASP A 190 -9.10 -1.77 -8.15
CA ASP A 190 -10.26 -2.51 -8.66
C ASP A 190 -10.16 -2.81 -10.17
N ALA A 191 -9.00 -3.32 -10.61
CA ALA A 191 -8.78 -3.62 -12.01
C ALA A 191 -9.80 -4.64 -12.55
N ALA A 192 -10.29 -4.39 -13.77
CA ALA A 192 -11.11 -5.31 -14.54
C ALA A 192 -10.31 -6.50 -15.07
N THR A 193 -10.98 -7.64 -15.32
CA THR A 193 -10.33 -8.91 -15.75
C THR A 193 -10.42 -9.17 -17.24
N GLU A 194 -10.52 -8.13 -18.06
CA GLU A 194 -10.44 -8.26 -19.51
C GLU A 194 -8.98 -8.24 -19.98
N ALA A 195 -8.55 -9.32 -20.64
CA ALA A 195 -7.15 -9.52 -21.05
C ALA A 195 -6.59 -8.37 -21.90
N GLU A 196 -7.40 -7.76 -22.75
CA GLU A 196 -6.98 -6.65 -23.62
C GLU A 196 -6.38 -5.45 -22.89
N HIS A 197 -6.80 -5.22 -21.63
CA HIS A 197 -6.29 -4.13 -20.82
C HIS A 197 -4.84 -4.38 -20.37
N PHE A 198 -4.51 -5.63 -20.10
CA PHE A 198 -3.16 -6.06 -19.71
C PHE A 198 -2.25 -6.25 -20.91
N GLU A 199 -2.78 -6.78 -22.03
CA GLU A 199 -2.05 -6.91 -23.30
C GLU A 199 -1.55 -5.56 -23.80
N ARG A 200 -2.34 -4.50 -23.65
CA ARG A 200 -1.96 -3.12 -23.99
C ARG A 200 -0.72 -2.65 -23.25
N HIS A 201 -0.54 -3.09 -22.02
CA HIS A 201 0.58 -2.72 -21.14
C HIS A 201 1.57 -3.88 -20.95
N ALA A 202 1.57 -4.91 -21.83
CA ALA A 202 2.38 -6.11 -21.68
C ALA A 202 3.89 -5.81 -21.56
N GLU A 203 4.40 -4.86 -22.35
CA GLU A 203 5.81 -4.43 -22.27
C GLU A 203 6.14 -3.80 -20.92
N HIS A 204 5.24 -2.99 -20.37
CA HIS A 204 5.39 -2.39 -19.04
C HIS A 204 5.48 -3.47 -17.95
N PHE A 205 4.54 -4.42 -17.92
CA PHE A 205 4.58 -5.50 -16.94
C PHE A 205 5.79 -6.42 -17.09
N ALA A 206 6.19 -6.72 -18.32
CA ALA A 206 7.37 -7.54 -18.60
C ALA A 206 8.70 -6.85 -18.25
N ALA A 207 8.76 -5.52 -18.32
CA ALA A 207 10.00 -4.76 -18.16
C ALA A 207 10.62 -4.88 -16.75
N ARG A 208 9.80 -5.10 -15.71
CA ARG A 208 10.26 -5.23 -14.33
C ARG A 208 9.47 -6.28 -13.58
N ARG A 209 10.17 -7.19 -12.91
CA ARG A 209 9.57 -8.20 -12.03
C ARG A 209 9.20 -7.56 -10.69
N SER A 210 8.05 -7.92 -10.15
CA SER A 210 7.61 -7.54 -8.81
C SER A 210 7.81 -8.69 -7.83
N GLN A 211 8.26 -8.42 -6.61
CA GLN A 211 8.30 -9.41 -5.53
C GLN A 211 6.89 -9.79 -5.09
N ALA A 212 5.96 -8.82 -5.13
CA ALA A 212 4.55 -9.12 -4.95
C ALA A 212 3.64 -8.30 -5.87
N ALA A 213 2.52 -8.91 -6.24
CA ALA A 213 1.40 -8.30 -6.94
C ALA A 213 0.13 -8.44 -6.08
N PHE A 214 -0.63 -7.36 -5.95
CA PHE A 214 -1.86 -7.30 -5.15
C PHE A 214 -3.07 -7.07 -6.05
N PRO A 215 -3.62 -8.13 -6.69
CA PRO A 215 -4.88 -8.03 -7.42
C PRO A 215 -6.08 -8.23 -6.50
N PRO A 216 -7.26 -7.70 -6.88
CA PRO A 216 -8.52 -8.05 -6.22
C PRO A 216 -8.82 -9.55 -6.33
N HIS A 217 -9.57 -10.07 -5.34
CA HIS A 217 -9.86 -11.51 -5.22
C HIS A 217 -10.56 -12.11 -6.46
N TRP A 218 -11.31 -11.34 -7.24
CA TRP A 218 -12.01 -11.85 -8.42
C TRP A 218 -11.09 -12.31 -9.57
N PHE A 219 -9.80 -11.94 -9.54
CA PHE A 219 -8.82 -12.53 -10.45
C PHE A 219 -8.62 -14.03 -10.20
N PHE A 220 -8.82 -14.47 -8.95
CA PHE A 220 -8.75 -15.89 -8.58
C PHE A 220 -10.06 -16.64 -8.85
N GLU A 221 -11.16 -15.97 -9.15
CA GLU A 221 -12.48 -16.60 -9.33
C GLU A 221 -12.77 -17.01 -10.76
N SER A 222 -12.13 -16.37 -11.76
CA SER A 222 -12.35 -16.63 -13.17
C SER A 222 -11.14 -17.28 -13.86
N GLU A 223 -11.38 -18.01 -14.96
CA GLU A 223 -10.31 -18.53 -15.81
C GLU A 223 -9.51 -17.40 -16.46
N GLU A 224 -10.20 -16.33 -16.90
CA GLU A 224 -9.58 -15.17 -17.52
C GLU A 224 -8.67 -14.41 -16.51
N GLY A 225 -9.14 -14.15 -15.29
CA GLY A 225 -8.34 -13.54 -14.25
C GLY A 225 -7.07 -14.35 -13.94
N ARG A 226 -7.20 -15.69 -13.83
CA ARG A 226 -6.05 -16.57 -13.62
C ARG A 226 -5.08 -16.54 -14.81
N ALA A 227 -5.58 -16.49 -16.04
CA ALA A 227 -4.75 -16.38 -17.23
C ALA A 227 -3.98 -15.06 -17.27
N ILE A 228 -4.63 -13.94 -16.90
CA ILE A 228 -3.99 -12.62 -16.79
C ILE A 228 -2.87 -12.65 -15.74
N MET A 229 -3.15 -13.16 -14.54
CA MET A 229 -2.13 -13.27 -13.49
C MET A 229 -0.90 -14.06 -13.98
N GLN A 230 -1.12 -15.18 -14.66
CA GLN A 230 -0.05 -16.03 -15.16
C GLN A 230 0.75 -15.40 -16.31
N GLN A 231 0.09 -14.64 -17.20
CA GLN A 231 0.70 -14.15 -18.43
C GLN A 231 1.28 -12.74 -18.31
N HIS A 232 0.72 -11.91 -17.45
CA HIS A 232 1.01 -10.48 -17.44
C HIS A 232 1.60 -9.93 -16.13
N PHE A 233 1.33 -10.53 -14.95
CA PHE A 233 1.74 -9.88 -13.70
C PHE A 233 3.24 -9.87 -13.45
N ASN A 234 4.00 -10.80 -14.01
CA ASN A 234 5.46 -10.89 -13.83
C ASN A 234 5.88 -10.70 -12.35
N ALA A 235 5.29 -11.48 -11.47
CA ALA A 235 5.48 -11.36 -10.02
C ALA A 235 5.93 -12.70 -9.40
N ASP A 236 6.73 -12.62 -8.32
CA ASP A 236 7.15 -13.79 -7.54
C ASP A 236 6.01 -14.33 -6.69
N GLN A 237 5.25 -13.42 -6.07
CA GLN A 237 4.09 -13.72 -5.27
C GLN A 237 2.87 -12.97 -5.82
N ILE A 238 1.71 -13.62 -5.86
CA ILE A 238 0.44 -12.98 -6.18
C ILE A 238 -0.45 -13.17 -4.96
N ILE A 239 -0.78 -12.06 -4.28
CA ILE A 239 -1.49 -12.05 -3.02
C ILE A 239 -2.79 -11.27 -3.21
N GLY A 240 -3.91 -11.98 -3.25
CA GLY A 240 -5.21 -11.37 -3.46
C GLY A 240 -5.62 -10.45 -2.31
N VAL A 241 -6.27 -9.35 -2.66
CA VAL A 241 -6.86 -8.35 -1.75
C VAL A 241 -8.34 -8.17 -2.05
N HIS A 242 -9.01 -7.20 -1.46
CA HIS A 242 -10.42 -6.86 -1.69
C HIS A 242 -11.39 -8.01 -1.37
N VAL A 243 -11.05 -8.85 -0.41
CA VAL A 243 -11.93 -9.95 -0.01
C VAL A 243 -13.13 -9.42 0.79
N PRO A 244 -14.34 -10.00 0.61
CA PRO A 244 -15.48 -9.66 1.46
C PRO A 244 -15.16 -9.88 2.96
N ALA A 245 -15.70 -9.02 3.82
CA ALA A 245 -15.49 -9.10 5.28
C ALA A 245 -15.85 -10.48 5.87
N ALA A 246 -16.76 -11.21 5.23
CA ALA A 246 -17.12 -12.59 5.61
C ALA A 246 -15.95 -13.59 5.48
N ALA A 247 -14.87 -13.23 4.77
CA ALA A 247 -13.65 -14.05 4.66
C ALA A 247 -12.78 -13.96 5.92
N ALA A 248 -12.94 -12.93 6.75
CA ALA A 248 -12.16 -12.74 7.96
C ALA A 248 -12.33 -13.96 8.92
N GLY A 249 -11.21 -14.44 9.47
CA GLY A 249 -11.16 -15.63 10.28
C GLY A 249 -11.35 -16.95 9.52
N GLN A 250 -11.46 -16.92 8.18
CA GLN A 250 -11.64 -18.08 7.33
C GLN A 250 -10.53 -18.22 6.25
N GLY A 251 -9.37 -17.60 6.48
CA GLY A 251 -8.31 -17.45 5.49
C GLY A 251 -7.92 -18.75 4.79
N ASP A 252 -7.70 -19.84 5.52
CA ASP A 252 -7.30 -21.12 4.93
C ASP A 252 -8.37 -21.69 3.98
N ALA A 253 -9.65 -21.63 4.39
CA ALA A 253 -10.75 -22.09 3.56
C ALA A 253 -10.94 -21.23 2.30
N VAL A 254 -10.71 -19.92 2.41
CA VAL A 254 -10.78 -18.98 1.26
C VAL A 254 -9.64 -19.25 0.29
N ARG A 255 -8.40 -19.40 0.78
CA ARG A 255 -7.22 -19.72 -0.04
C ARG A 255 -7.37 -21.07 -0.75
N GLU A 256 -7.86 -22.09 -0.05
CA GLU A 256 -8.15 -23.40 -0.64
C GLU A 256 -9.22 -23.31 -1.73
N ARG A 257 -10.33 -22.62 -1.47
CA ARG A 257 -11.44 -22.44 -2.42
C ARG A 257 -11.01 -21.69 -3.68
N LEU A 258 -10.21 -20.65 -3.54
CA LEU A 258 -9.77 -19.79 -4.65
C LEU A 258 -8.49 -20.30 -5.33
N GLY A 259 -7.77 -21.22 -4.69
CA GLY A 259 -6.56 -21.84 -5.24
C GLY A 259 -5.37 -20.88 -5.33
N GLY A 260 -5.25 -19.95 -4.37
CA GLY A 260 -4.19 -18.95 -4.34
C GLY A 260 -3.97 -18.32 -2.97
N ASP A 261 -2.94 -17.50 -2.85
CA ASP A 261 -2.70 -16.73 -1.62
C ASP A 261 -3.53 -15.44 -1.61
N LEU A 262 -4.19 -15.15 -0.50
CA LEU A 262 -4.98 -13.94 -0.30
C LEU A 262 -4.82 -13.46 1.15
N PHE A 263 -4.84 -12.16 1.33
CA PHE A 263 -5.05 -11.54 2.64
C PHE A 263 -6.53 -11.60 3.01
N THR A 264 -6.82 -11.97 4.25
CA THR A 264 -8.19 -12.06 4.77
C THR A 264 -8.38 -11.35 6.09
N ASP A 265 -7.34 -11.24 6.89
CA ASP A 265 -7.42 -10.64 8.23
C ASP A 265 -6.41 -9.50 8.37
N PRO A 266 -6.83 -8.29 8.78
CA PRO A 266 -5.91 -7.18 9.02
C PRO A 266 -4.80 -7.55 10.00
N GLY A 267 -3.56 -7.20 9.64
CA GLY A 267 -2.35 -7.59 10.36
C GLY A 267 -1.65 -8.83 9.78
N GLU A 268 -2.28 -9.58 8.87
CA GLU A 268 -1.55 -10.62 8.10
C GLU A 268 -0.40 -9.99 7.33
N SER A 269 0.72 -10.69 7.23
CA SER A 269 1.88 -10.22 6.46
C SER A 269 2.53 -11.32 5.64
N ARG A 270 3.25 -10.90 4.59
CA ARG A 270 4.10 -11.77 3.76
C ARG A 270 5.48 -11.14 3.63
N GLU A 271 6.50 -11.98 3.71
CA GLU A 271 7.87 -11.59 3.36
C GLU A 271 8.00 -11.54 1.83
N LEU A 272 8.72 -10.53 1.34
CA LEU A 272 8.98 -10.28 -0.08
C LEU A 272 10.45 -10.58 -0.34
N GLU A 273 10.73 -11.77 -0.91
CA GLU A 273 12.08 -12.27 -1.19
C GLU A 273 12.59 -11.85 -2.58
#